data_9421c5af30dca45a153bdc5ecd252767
#
_entry.id   9421c5af30dca45a153bdc5ecd252767
#
_cell.length_a   1.000
_cell.length_b   1.000
_cell.length_c   1.000
_cell.angle_alpha   90.00
_cell.angle_beta   90.00
_cell.angle_gamma   90.00
#
_symmetry.space_group_name_H-M   'P 1'
#
loop_
_entity.id
_entity.type
_entity.pdbx_description
1 polymer ?
#
loop_
_entity_poly.entity_id
_entity_poly.type
_entity_poly.pdbx_seq_one_letter_code
_entity_poly.pdbx_strand_id
1 'polypeptide(L)'
;MKLTDYLKDRLTAYLIYGISWLLVLIFTIIFAEVWGYFRKKSYYDKLLHCLDELDKKYLLSEMTENPDFLDGRILYEVMQETNKSMCEHIAGHRRENKEFREYIELWVHEIKLPVASVQLMCHNDGNTKYAEQLKRIDDYIENVLYYARSRNAEKDYIIKPVSLKRAFADIAVKNREELQERNITLHTEDLDMDVMTDGKWLGFILGQIMGNSMKYEASEITVTAEDFPDKTVLHFRDNGCGIPEHDMPYIFEKSFTGENGRTHRKSTGMGLYIVKKLCDKLGHSVAAKSVQGEFTEIIITFGKNDIHDVR
;
A
#
# COMPACT_ATOMS: atom_id res chain seq x y z
N MET A 1 28.25 -77.88 -54.12
CA MET A 1 27.58 -76.93 -53.16
C MET A 1 26.10 -77.22 -53.32
N LYS A 2 25.45 -77.74 -52.28
CA LYS A 2 24.05 -78.20 -52.34
C LYS A 2 23.15 -76.94 -52.30
N LEU A 3 22.09 -76.95 -53.12
CA LEU A 3 21.09 -75.86 -53.22
C LEU A 3 20.58 -75.38 -51.80
N THR A 4 20.57 -76.31 -50.85
CA THR A 4 20.20 -76.07 -49.45
C THR A 4 21.14 -75.13 -48.71
N ASP A 5 22.46 -75.13 -49.01
CA ASP A 5 23.45 -74.27 -48.39
C ASP A 5 23.35 -72.83 -48.91
N TYR A 6 23.12 -72.71 -50.21
CA TYR A 6 22.92 -71.39 -50.89
C TYR A 6 21.63 -70.70 -50.40
N LEU A 7 20.52 -71.42 -50.23
CA LEU A 7 19.26 -70.88 -49.73
C LEU A 7 19.40 -70.46 -48.24
N LYS A 8 20.14 -71.26 -47.46
CA LYS A 8 20.39 -70.93 -46.08
C LYS A 8 21.24 -69.68 -45.86
N ASP A 9 22.28 -69.51 -46.67
CA ASP A 9 23.13 -68.29 -46.66
C ASP A 9 22.34 -67.06 -47.10
N ARG A 10 21.45 -67.16 -48.07
CA ARG A 10 20.57 -66.04 -48.46
C ARG A 10 19.56 -65.71 -47.39
N LEU A 11 18.96 -66.71 -46.75
CA LEU A 11 18.00 -66.50 -45.69
C LEU A 11 18.66 -65.85 -44.44
N THR A 12 19.86 -66.27 -44.08
CA THR A 12 20.64 -65.68 -43.00
C THR A 12 21.04 -64.22 -43.32
N ALA A 13 21.42 -63.95 -44.58
CA ALA A 13 21.71 -62.59 -45.01
C ALA A 13 20.46 -61.66 -44.88
N TYR A 14 19.29 -62.12 -45.34
CA TYR A 14 18.05 -61.35 -45.21
C TYR A 14 17.64 -61.14 -43.75
N LEU A 15 17.85 -62.14 -42.87
CA LEU A 15 17.62 -62.00 -41.44
C LEU A 15 18.56 -60.94 -40.81
N ILE A 16 19.85 -61.00 -41.15
CA ILE A 16 20.84 -60.02 -40.65
C ILE A 16 20.49 -58.62 -41.13
N TYR A 17 20.14 -58.42 -42.41
CA TYR A 17 19.67 -57.11 -42.91
C TYR A 17 18.39 -56.64 -42.23
N GLY A 18 17.41 -57.52 -42.00
CA GLY A 18 16.18 -57.21 -41.32
C GLY A 18 16.43 -56.78 -39.86
N ILE A 19 17.28 -57.50 -39.13
CA ILE A 19 17.67 -57.15 -37.73
C ILE A 19 18.43 -55.79 -37.74
N SER A 20 19.34 -55.57 -38.70
CA SER A 20 20.08 -54.33 -38.81
C SER A 20 19.14 -53.11 -39.03
N TRP A 21 18.15 -53.22 -39.92
CA TRP A 21 17.15 -52.19 -40.14
C TRP A 21 16.27 -51.94 -38.92
N LEU A 22 15.90 -53.01 -38.19
CA LEU A 22 15.14 -52.90 -36.95
C LEU A 22 15.93 -52.14 -35.86
N LEU A 23 17.23 -52.47 -35.71
CA LEU A 23 18.10 -51.76 -34.77
C LEU A 23 18.27 -50.27 -35.14
N VAL A 24 18.42 -49.92 -36.43
CA VAL A 24 18.48 -48.54 -36.87
C VAL A 24 17.18 -47.79 -36.55
N LEU A 25 16.04 -48.45 -36.79
CA LEU A 25 14.72 -47.83 -36.51
C LEU A 25 14.53 -47.61 -35.00
N ILE A 26 14.90 -48.59 -34.15
CA ILE A 26 14.86 -48.43 -32.69
C ILE A 26 15.78 -47.29 -32.23
N PHE A 27 17.00 -47.23 -32.78
CA PHE A 27 17.95 -46.17 -32.47
C PHE A 27 17.42 -44.78 -32.85
N THR A 28 16.82 -44.64 -34.04
CA THR A 28 16.23 -43.34 -34.48
C THR A 28 15.06 -42.91 -33.59
N ILE A 29 14.21 -43.87 -33.16
CA ILE A 29 13.10 -43.54 -32.23
C ILE A 29 13.64 -43.09 -30.87
N ILE A 30 14.60 -43.85 -30.30
CA ILE A 30 15.21 -43.48 -29.00
C ILE A 30 15.89 -42.12 -29.12
N PHE A 31 16.62 -41.86 -30.21
CA PHE A 31 17.27 -40.58 -30.45
C PHE A 31 16.27 -39.42 -30.50
N ALA A 32 15.17 -39.62 -31.25
CA ALA A 32 14.11 -38.62 -31.38
C ALA A 32 13.46 -38.30 -30.00
N GLU A 33 13.18 -39.30 -29.21
CA GLU A 33 12.60 -39.14 -27.84
C GLU A 33 13.58 -38.41 -26.90
N VAL A 34 14.84 -38.83 -26.89
CA VAL A 34 15.88 -38.20 -26.06
C VAL A 34 16.10 -36.75 -26.47
N TRP A 35 16.18 -36.48 -27.78
CA TRP A 35 16.28 -35.12 -28.29
C TRP A 35 15.08 -34.26 -27.92
N GLY A 36 13.86 -34.81 -28.08
CA GLY A 36 12.63 -34.15 -27.66
C GLY A 36 12.61 -33.82 -26.19
N TYR A 37 13.06 -34.73 -25.32
CA TYR A 37 13.17 -34.53 -23.88
C TYR A 37 14.11 -33.36 -23.54
N PHE A 38 15.33 -33.33 -24.08
CA PHE A 38 16.29 -32.26 -23.78
C PHE A 38 15.80 -30.88 -24.27
N ARG A 39 15.13 -30.81 -25.41
CA ARG A 39 14.53 -29.58 -25.95
C ARG A 39 13.43 -29.07 -25.02
N LYS A 40 12.51 -29.94 -24.58
CA LYS A 40 11.43 -29.60 -23.65
C LYS A 40 11.99 -29.18 -22.29
N LYS A 41 12.95 -29.93 -21.77
CA LYS A 41 13.60 -29.63 -20.49
C LYS A 41 14.23 -28.23 -20.49
N SER A 42 15.00 -27.90 -21.50
CA SER A 42 15.65 -26.58 -21.63
C SER A 42 14.65 -25.42 -21.60
N TYR A 43 13.50 -25.60 -22.23
CA TYR A 43 12.42 -24.58 -22.21
C TYR A 43 11.83 -24.41 -20.82
N TYR A 44 11.47 -25.51 -20.16
CA TYR A 44 10.87 -25.44 -18.82
C TYR A 44 11.85 -24.97 -17.74
N ASP A 45 13.12 -25.35 -17.84
CA ASP A 45 14.15 -24.86 -16.91
C ASP A 45 14.33 -23.33 -17.05
N LYS A 46 14.33 -22.79 -18.28
CA LYS A 46 14.37 -21.33 -18.50
C LYS A 46 13.12 -20.65 -17.95
N LEU A 47 11.94 -21.22 -18.15
CA LEU A 47 10.68 -20.68 -17.66
C LEU A 47 10.67 -20.58 -16.13
N LEU A 48 11.13 -21.64 -15.46
CA LEU A 48 11.23 -21.67 -13.98
C LEU A 48 12.26 -20.66 -13.46
N HIS A 49 13.40 -20.56 -14.13
CA HIS A 49 14.43 -19.58 -13.76
C HIS A 49 13.91 -18.15 -13.88
N CYS A 50 13.25 -17.81 -14.99
CA CYS A 50 12.62 -16.51 -15.13
C CYS A 50 11.56 -16.24 -14.06
N LEU A 51 10.77 -17.26 -13.68
CA LEU A 51 9.75 -17.12 -12.64
C LEU A 51 10.38 -16.82 -11.27
N ASP A 52 11.54 -17.41 -10.96
CA ASP A 52 12.23 -17.19 -9.68
C ASP A 52 12.91 -15.82 -9.61
N GLU A 53 13.42 -15.29 -10.73
CA GLU A 53 14.10 -14.00 -10.80
C GLU A 53 13.14 -12.79 -10.87
N LEU A 54 11.88 -13.00 -11.30
CA LEU A 54 10.93 -11.91 -11.47
C LEU A 54 10.26 -11.51 -10.16
N ASP A 55 10.44 -10.27 -9.74
CA ASP A 55 9.65 -9.64 -8.65
C ASP A 55 8.15 -9.61 -9.01
N LYS A 56 7.83 -9.32 -10.26
CA LYS A 56 6.47 -9.22 -10.78
C LYS A 56 6.15 -10.41 -11.67
N LYS A 57 5.68 -11.49 -11.08
CA LYS A 57 5.45 -12.79 -11.75
C LYS A 57 4.47 -12.75 -12.94
N TYR A 58 3.60 -11.74 -13.01
CA TYR A 58 2.69 -11.55 -14.16
C TYR A 58 3.42 -11.16 -15.46
N LEU A 59 4.67 -10.67 -15.38
CA LEU A 59 5.48 -10.36 -16.58
C LEU A 59 6.07 -11.61 -17.22
N LEU A 60 5.94 -12.78 -16.61
CA LEU A 60 6.48 -14.04 -17.14
C LEU A 60 6.01 -14.32 -18.58
N SER A 61 4.74 -14.04 -18.87
CA SER A 61 4.16 -14.24 -20.20
C SER A 61 4.77 -13.33 -21.29
N GLU A 62 5.27 -12.14 -20.92
CA GLU A 62 5.92 -11.21 -21.84
C GLU A 62 7.39 -11.58 -22.11
N MET A 63 8.03 -12.26 -21.13
CA MET A 63 9.44 -12.65 -21.20
C MET A 63 9.66 -14.04 -21.80
N THR A 64 8.58 -14.79 -22.01
CA THR A 64 8.65 -16.17 -22.49
C THR A 64 8.46 -16.20 -24.02
N GLU A 65 9.37 -16.89 -24.72
CA GLU A 65 9.25 -17.12 -26.16
C GLU A 65 8.26 -18.24 -26.47
N ASN A 66 7.60 -18.14 -27.65
CA ASN A 66 6.68 -19.17 -28.12
C ASN A 66 7.48 -20.43 -28.52
N PRO A 67 7.26 -21.58 -27.89
CA PRO A 67 8.03 -22.80 -28.16
C PRO A 67 7.53 -23.55 -29.41
N ASP A 68 8.44 -24.32 -30.06
CA ASP A 68 8.15 -25.06 -31.28
C ASP A 68 7.41 -26.40 -31.06
N PHE A 69 7.12 -26.81 -29.80
CA PHE A 69 6.47 -28.07 -29.50
C PHE A 69 5.06 -27.86 -28.94
N LEU A 70 4.16 -28.84 -29.21
CA LEU A 70 2.72 -28.68 -28.95
C LEU A 70 2.40 -28.34 -27.49
N ASP A 71 2.94 -29.09 -26.53
CA ASP A 71 2.64 -28.90 -25.10
C ASP A 71 3.07 -27.51 -24.63
N GLY A 72 4.24 -27.05 -25.11
CA GLY A 72 4.74 -25.72 -24.79
C GLY A 72 3.89 -24.60 -25.40
N ARG A 73 3.42 -24.76 -26.65
CA ARG A 73 2.52 -23.79 -27.28
C ARG A 73 1.19 -23.67 -26.53
N ILE A 74 0.62 -24.79 -26.15
CA ILE A 74 -0.63 -24.80 -25.36
C ILE A 74 -0.40 -24.05 -24.04
N LEU A 75 0.69 -24.35 -23.31
CA LEU A 75 1.02 -23.65 -22.06
C LEU A 75 1.20 -22.14 -22.30
N TYR A 76 1.94 -21.78 -23.34
CA TYR A 76 2.17 -20.37 -23.73
C TYR A 76 0.85 -19.65 -24.02
N GLU A 77 -0.05 -20.23 -24.82
CA GLU A 77 -1.35 -19.66 -25.15
C GLU A 77 -2.22 -19.49 -23.90
N VAL A 78 -2.27 -20.50 -23.02
CA VAL A 78 -3.01 -20.42 -21.74
C VAL A 78 -2.43 -19.33 -20.85
N MET A 79 -1.10 -19.22 -20.75
CA MET A 79 -0.45 -18.17 -19.97
C MET A 79 -0.77 -16.78 -20.54
N GLN A 80 -0.69 -16.58 -21.85
CA GLN A 80 -0.99 -15.31 -22.52
C GLN A 80 -2.45 -14.88 -22.30
N GLU A 81 -3.40 -15.79 -22.51
CA GLU A 81 -4.83 -15.51 -22.34
C GLU A 81 -5.17 -15.20 -20.88
N THR A 82 -4.62 -15.99 -19.94
CA THR A 82 -4.82 -15.76 -18.49
C THR A 82 -4.24 -14.42 -18.07
N ASN A 83 -3.02 -14.09 -18.53
CA ASN A 83 -2.39 -12.81 -18.20
C ASN A 83 -3.15 -11.62 -18.79
N LYS A 84 -3.60 -11.73 -20.05
CA LYS A 84 -4.43 -10.71 -20.71
C LYS A 84 -5.71 -10.46 -19.91
N SER A 85 -6.45 -11.51 -19.56
CA SER A 85 -7.69 -11.42 -18.77
C SER A 85 -7.42 -10.78 -17.41
N MET A 86 -6.32 -11.16 -16.73
CA MET A 86 -5.93 -10.57 -15.44
C MET A 86 -5.56 -9.10 -15.57
N CYS A 87 -4.81 -8.72 -16.60
CA CYS A 87 -4.45 -7.32 -16.88
C CYS A 87 -5.68 -6.46 -17.16
N GLU A 88 -6.63 -6.96 -17.96
CA GLU A 88 -7.90 -6.29 -18.27
C GLU A 88 -8.73 -6.09 -16.99
N HIS A 89 -8.81 -7.10 -16.13
CA HIS A 89 -9.53 -7.03 -14.85
C HIS A 89 -8.89 -6.00 -13.89
N ILE A 90 -7.57 -6.03 -13.76
CA ILE A 90 -6.83 -5.04 -12.96
C ILE A 90 -7.01 -3.63 -13.52
N ALA A 91 -6.94 -3.46 -14.85
CA ALA A 91 -7.17 -2.15 -15.48
C ALA A 91 -8.60 -1.64 -15.26
N GLY A 92 -9.62 -2.54 -15.31
CA GLY A 92 -11.00 -2.23 -14.96
C GLY A 92 -11.13 -1.71 -13.53
N HIS A 93 -10.62 -2.44 -12.55
CA HIS A 93 -10.65 -2.02 -11.15
C HIS A 93 -9.88 -0.72 -10.88
N ARG A 94 -8.75 -0.49 -11.56
CA ARG A 94 -8.03 0.79 -11.48
C ARG A 94 -8.87 1.96 -12.00
N ARG A 95 -9.60 1.75 -13.10
CA ARG A 95 -10.48 2.77 -13.69
C ARG A 95 -11.64 3.09 -12.76
N GLU A 96 -12.37 2.08 -12.26
CA GLU A 96 -13.46 2.25 -11.30
C GLU A 96 -13.00 2.99 -10.03
N ASN A 97 -11.84 2.62 -9.48
CA ASN A 97 -11.29 3.31 -8.32
C ASN A 97 -10.93 4.78 -8.62
N LYS A 98 -10.43 5.08 -9.83
CA LYS A 98 -10.13 6.45 -10.26
C LYS A 98 -11.41 7.27 -10.40
N GLU A 99 -12.42 6.73 -11.09
CA GLU A 99 -13.73 7.38 -11.28
C GLU A 99 -14.43 7.65 -9.92
N PHE A 100 -14.38 6.67 -9.01
CA PHE A 100 -14.89 6.85 -7.65
C PHE A 100 -14.18 7.97 -6.90
N ARG A 101 -12.85 8.08 -7.00
CA ARG A 101 -12.10 9.17 -6.38
C ARG A 101 -12.50 10.54 -6.95
N GLU A 102 -12.52 10.66 -8.28
CA GLU A 102 -12.91 11.91 -8.96
C GLU A 102 -14.33 12.33 -8.57
N TYR A 103 -15.25 11.38 -8.47
CA TYR A 103 -16.61 11.62 -7.98
C TYR A 103 -16.62 12.15 -6.54
N ILE A 104 -15.88 11.53 -5.63
CA ILE A 104 -15.78 11.96 -4.23
C ILE A 104 -15.15 13.35 -4.12
N GLU A 105 -14.11 13.66 -4.92
CA GLU A 105 -13.48 14.98 -4.92
C GLU A 105 -14.45 16.08 -5.37
N LEU A 106 -15.22 15.82 -6.43
CA LEU A 106 -16.25 16.74 -6.91
C LEU A 106 -17.35 16.93 -5.86
N TRP A 107 -17.87 15.84 -5.32
CA TRP A 107 -18.91 15.86 -4.29
C TRP A 107 -18.48 16.61 -3.03
N VAL A 108 -17.24 16.41 -2.56
CA VAL A 108 -16.67 17.16 -1.44
C VAL A 108 -16.62 18.66 -1.75
N HIS A 109 -16.18 19.04 -2.96
CA HIS A 109 -16.14 20.44 -3.36
C HIS A 109 -17.54 21.08 -3.34
N GLU A 110 -18.54 20.38 -3.86
CA GLU A 110 -19.93 20.89 -3.91
C GLU A 110 -20.55 21.02 -2.52
N ILE A 111 -20.23 20.11 -1.57
CA ILE A 111 -20.75 20.20 -0.19
C ILE A 111 -20.06 21.28 0.63
N LYS A 112 -18.74 21.50 0.42
CA LYS A 112 -18.01 22.55 1.14
C LYS A 112 -18.59 23.95 0.92
N LEU A 113 -19.12 24.25 -0.26
CA LEU A 113 -19.69 25.56 -0.56
C LEU A 113 -20.91 25.90 0.31
N PRO A 114 -21.98 25.05 0.40
CA PRO A 114 -23.11 25.34 1.29
C PRO A 114 -22.73 25.28 2.77
N VAL A 115 -21.79 24.40 3.18
CA VAL A 115 -21.30 24.35 4.56
C VAL A 115 -20.62 25.67 4.94
N ALA A 116 -19.72 26.20 4.10
CA ALA A 116 -19.06 27.48 4.31
C ALA A 116 -20.06 28.65 4.36
N SER A 117 -21.09 28.60 3.49
CA SER A 117 -22.15 29.60 3.49
C SER A 117 -22.95 29.63 4.81
N VAL A 118 -23.31 28.45 5.32
CA VAL A 118 -24.03 28.35 6.60
C VAL A 118 -23.12 28.69 7.78
N GLN A 119 -21.81 28.34 7.73
CA GLN A 119 -20.83 28.77 8.73
C GLN A 119 -20.75 30.30 8.84
N LEU A 120 -20.71 30.97 7.68
CA LEU A 120 -20.70 32.45 7.63
C LEU A 120 -21.99 33.06 8.21
N MET A 121 -23.17 32.48 7.91
CA MET A 121 -24.44 32.89 8.49
C MET A 121 -24.44 32.71 10.01
N CYS A 122 -23.98 31.56 10.53
CA CYS A 122 -23.88 31.31 11.95
C CYS A 122 -22.92 32.25 12.67
N HIS A 123 -21.81 32.60 12.02
CA HIS A 123 -20.86 33.57 12.55
C HIS A 123 -21.49 34.96 12.69
N ASN A 124 -22.23 35.42 11.64
CA ASN A 124 -22.89 36.72 11.65
C ASN A 124 -24.03 36.79 12.69
N ASP A 125 -24.73 35.68 12.92
CA ASP A 125 -25.82 35.62 13.89
C ASP A 125 -25.37 35.30 15.32
N GLY A 126 -24.06 35.09 15.55
CA GLY A 126 -23.49 34.75 16.86
C GLY A 126 -23.91 33.35 17.39
N ASN A 127 -24.34 32.44 16.50
CA ASN A 127 -24.87 31.13 16.90
C ASN A 127 -23.75 30.06 16.96
N THR A 128 -23.06 30.01 18.10
CA THR A 128 -21.91 29.14 18.31
C THR A 128 -22.25 27.64 18.23
N LYS A 129 -23.47 27.23 18.64
CA LYS A 129 -23.88 25.82 18.62
C LYS A 129 -23.94 25.23 17.21
N TYR A 130 -24.48 25.99 16.24
CA TYR A 130 -24.54 25.54 14.85
C TYR A 130 -23.16 25.59 14.20
N ALA A 131 -22.33 26.60 14.52
CA ALA A 131 -20.96 26.70 14.03
C ALA A 131 -20.14 25.48 14.41
N GLU A 132 -20.27 24.96 15.64
CA GLU A 132 -19.60 23.76 16.11
C GLU A 132 -20.04 22.48 15.35
N GLN A 133 -21.34 22.35 15.05
CA GLN A 133 -21.84 21.23 14.26
C GLN A 133 -21.35 21.29 12.80
N LEU A 134 -21.29 22.46 12.22
CA LEU A 134 -20.80 22.68 10.86
C LEU A 134 -19.29 22.37 10.76
N LYS A 135 -18.50 22.76 11.76
CA LYS A 135 -17.08 22.37 11.83
C LYS A 135 -16.91 20.86 11.86
N ARG A 136 -17.75 20.13 12.60
CA ARG A 136 -17.73 18.65 12.61
C ARG A 136 -18.07 18.06 11.25
N ILE A 137 -19.01 18.66 10.50
CA ILE A 137 -19.35 18.23 9.14
C ILE A 137 -18.15 18.44 8.22
N ASP A 138 -17.48 19.57 8.31
CA ASP A 138 -16.29 19.88 7.51
C ASP A 138 -15.14 18.88 7.81
N ASP A 139 -14.91 18.54 9.07
CA ASP A 139 -13.95 17.52 9.48
C ASP A 139 -14.29 16.13 8.90
N TYR A 140 -15.58 15.75 8.85
CA TYR A 140 -15.99 14.50 8.23
C TYR A 140 -15.78 14.48 6.72
N ILE A 141 -16.06 15.59 6.05
CA ILE A 141 -15.83 15.76 4.62
C ILE A 141 -14.33 15.64 4.31
N GLU A 142 -13.47 16.31 5.09
CA GLU A 142 -12.01 16.20 4.96
C GLU A 142 -11.54 14.73 5.14
N ASN A 143 -12.04 14.05 6.17
CA ASN A 143 -11.69 12.65 6.39
C ASN A 143 -12.09 11.73 5.22
N VAL A 144 -13.27 11.93 4.63
CA VAL A 144 -13.72 11.18 3.44
C VAL A 144 -12.82 11.46 2.24
N LEU A 145 -12.47 12.73 2.02
CA LEU A 145 -11.58 13.14 0.93
C LEU A 145 -10.19 12.49 1.05
N TYR A 146 -9.59 12.57 2.25
CA TYR A 146 -8.29 11.96 2.50
C TYR A 146 -8.34 10.45 2.41
N TYR A 147 -9.41 9.81 2.88
CA TYR A 147 -9.61 8.37 2.72
C TYR A 147 -9.71 7.96 1.24
N ALA A 148 -10.48 8.69 0.43
CA ALA A 148 -10.60 8.42 -1.00
C ALA A 148 -9.25 8.57 -1.72
N ARG A 149 -8.50 9.62 -1.40
CA ARG A 149 -7.14 9.84 -1.95
C ARG A 149 -6.15 8.77 -1.48
N SER A 150 -6.21 8.35 -0.21
CA SER A 150 -5.28 7.36 0.33
C SER A 150 -5.38 5.98 -0.33
N ARG A 151 -6.49 5.59 -0.94
CA ARG A 151 -6.65 4.27 -1.58
C ARG A 151 -5.80 4.06 -2.83
N ASN A 152 -5.50 5.14 -3.59
CA ASN A 152 -4.85 5.05 -4.92
C ASN A 152 -3.59 5.91 -5.06
N ALA A 153 -3.02 6.36 -3.97
CA ALA A 153 -2.03 7.43 -3.94
C ALA A 153 -0.61 7.03 -4.39
N GLU A 154 -0.39 5.85 -4.99
CA GLU A 154 0.96 5.44 -5.46
C GLU A 154 1.58 6.39 -6.50
N LYS A 155 0.83 7.36 -7.04
CA LYS A 155 1.32 8.31 -8.07
C LYS A 155 1.27 9.79 -7.67
N ASP A 156 0.68 10.13 -6.51
CA ASP A 156 0.38 11.53 -6.17
C ASP A 156 1.21 12.10 -5.01
N TYR A 157 2.20 11.35 -4.46
CA TYR A 157 3.06 11.85 -3.39
C TYR A 157 4.25 12.61 -3.94
N ILE A 158 4.46 13.81 -3.43
CA ILE A 158 5.65 14.62 -3.73
C ILE A 158 6.58 14.55 -2.51
N ILE A 159 7.41 13.51 -2.47
CA ILE A 159 8.40 13.35 -1.40
C ILE A 159 9.53 14.36 -1.59
N LYS A 160 9.72 15.21 -0.59
CA LYS A 160 10.77 16.23 -0.54
C LYS A 160 11.17 16.51 0.90
N PRO A 161 12.30 17.18 1.15
CA PRO A 161 12.62 17.67 2.49
C PRO A 161 11.52 18.61 3.01
N VAL A 162 10.98 18.31 4.19
CA VAL A 162 9.94 19.10 4.87
C VAL A 162 10.39 19.39 6.29
N SER A 163 10.42 20.65 6.68
CA SER A 163 10.76 21.08 8.03
C SER A 163 9.65 20.68 9.02
N LEU A 164 10.00 19.89 10.03
CA LEU A 164 9.08 19.47 11.09
C LEU A 164 8.57 20.67 11.88
N LYS A 165 9.45 21.61 12.21
CA LYS A 165 9.10 22.85 12.91
C LYS A 165 8.05 23.66 12.17
N ARG A 166 8.24 23.85 10.86
CA ARG A 166 7.30 24.59 10.02
C ARG A 166 5.97 23.85 9.87
N ALA A 167 6.02 22.54 9.60
CA ALA A 167 4.81 21.73 9.46
C ALA A 167 3.97 21.73 10.74
N PHE A 168 4.60 21.63 11.93
CA PHE A 168 3.89 21.73 13.20
C PHE A 168 3.34 23.15 13.46
N ALA A 169 4.14 24.20 13.20
CA ALA A 169 3.72 25.58 13.38
C ALA A 169 2.47 25.92 12.51
N ASP A 170 2.42 25.46 11.27
CA ASP A 170 1.27 25.65 10.37
C ASP A 170 -0.01 25.02 10.95
N ILE A 171 0.10 23.84 11.57
CA ILE A 171 -1.03 23.15 12.21
C ILE A 171 -1.43 23.84 13.52
N ALA A 172 -0.47 24.31 14.31
CA ALA A 172 -0.74 25.07 15.53
C ALA A 172 -1.48 26.38 15.24
N VAL A 173 -1.05 27.10 14.19
CA VAL A 173 -1.73 28.33 13.73
C VAL A 173 -3.15 28.04 13.23
N LYS A 174 -3.34 26.96 12.46
CA LYS A 174 -4.67 26.56 11.96
C LYS A 174 -5.65 26.25 13.09
N ASN A 175 -5.17 25.72 14.21
CA ASN A 175 -6.00 25.31 15.36
C ASN A 175 -5.93 26.30 16.53
N ARG A 176 -5.36 27.51 16.31
CA ARG A 176 -5.08 28.49 17.37
C ARG A 176 -6.30 28.83 18.22
N GLU A 177 -7.43 29.12 17.60
CA GLU A 177 -8.66 29.52 18.28
C GLU A 177 -9.13 28.40 19.23
N GLU A 178 -9.20 27.16 18.75
CA GLU A 178 -9.63 26.03 19.55
C GLU A 178 -8.65 25.70 20.69
N LEU A 179 -7.33 25.81 20.43
CA LEU A 179 -6.32 25.64 21.47
C LEU A 179 -6.46 26.69 22.58
N GLN A 180 -6.74 27.95 22.22
CA GLN A 180 -6.96 29.03 23.16
C GLN A 180 -8.27 28.84 23.95
N GLU A 181 -9.37 28.52 23.29
CA GLU A 181 -10.67 28.26 23.93
C GLU A 181 -10.60 27.12 24.96
N ARG A 182 -9.80 26.11 24.69
CA ARG A 182 -9.60 24.96 25.58
C ARG A 182 -8.45 25.13 26.57
N ASN A 183 -7.74 26.27 26.54
CA ASN A 183 -6.56 26.57 27.39
C ASN A 183 -5.47 25.50 27.23
N ILE A 184 -5.20 25.01 26.01
CA ILE A 184 -4.16 24.00 25.76
C ILE A 184 -2.82 24.68 25.53
N THR A 185 -1.81 24.28 26.30
CA THR A 185 -0.42 24.74 26.17
C THR A 185 0.35 23.85 25.20
N LEU A 186 1.10 24.45 24.28
CA LEU A 186 1.96 23.73 23.35
C LEU A 186 3.43 23.89 23.72
N HIS A 187 4.16 22.76 23.85
CA HIS A 187 5.59 22.72 24.06
C HIS A 187 6.28 22.06 22.86
N THR A 188 7.37 22.63 22.39
CA THR A 188 8.13 22.05 21.27
C THR A 188 9.62 22.06 21.59
N GLU A 189 10.28 20.91 21.36
CA GLU A 189 11.71 20.75 21.55
C GLU A 189 12.32 20.01 20.35
N ASP A 190 13.50 20.44 19.93
CA ASP A 190 14.32 19.79 18.89
C ASP A 190 13.62 19.51 17.54
N LEU A 191 12.70 20.41 17.11
CA LEU A 191 12.01 20.29 15.82
C LEU A 191 12.77 20.90 14.64
N ASP A 192 13.96 21.47 14.83
CA ASP A 192 14.76 22.12 13.78
C ASP A 192 15.45 21.09 12.87
N MET A 193 14.68 20.23 12.22
CA MET A 193 15.15 19.21 11.29
C MET A 193 14.17 19.00 10.15
N ASP A 194 14.69 18.50 9.02
CA ASP A 194 13.91 18.15 7.84
C ASP A 194 13.74 16.64 7.74
N VAL A 195 12.55 16.20 7.30
CA VAL A 195 12.24 14.79 7.00
C VAL A 195 11.81 14.64 5.56
N MET A 196 12.16 13.51 4.94
CA MET A 196 11.75 13.19 3.57
C MET A 196 10.31 12.69 3.57
N THR A 197 9.38 13.57 3.17
CA THR A 197 7.94 13.26 3.18
C THR A 197 7.17 14.20 2.25
N ASP A 198 5.86 14.00 2.12
CA ASP A 198 4.95 14.96 1.50
C ASP A 198 4.37 15.90 2.57
N GLY A 199 4.65 17.20 2.44
CA GLY A 199 4.26 18.19 3.44
C GLY A 199 2.74 18.34 3.62
N LYS A 200 1.94 18.12 2.55
CA LYS A 200 0.49 18.16 2.62
C LYS A 200 -0.07 17.00 3.45
N TRP A 201 0.47 15.80 3.24
CA TRP A 201 0.06 14.61 3.97
C TRP A 201 0.56 14.62 5.41
N LEU A 202 1.78 15.10 5.65
CA LEU A 202 2.29 15.31 7.00
C LEU A 202 1.41 16.31 7.77
N GLY A 203 1.02 17.42 7.14
CA GLY A 203 0.11 18.39 7.75
C GLY A 203 -1.23 17.77 8.16
N PHE A 204 -1.80 16.91 7.31
CA PHE A 204 -3.02 16.17 7.68
C PHE A 204 -2.79 15.20 8.84
N ILE A 205 -1.70 14.42 8.83
CA ILE A 205 -1.35 13.48 9.91
C ILE A 205 -1.25 14.23 11.24
N LEU A 206 -0.47 15.31 11.30
CA LEU A 206 -0.31 16.13 12.50
C LEU A 206 -1.62 16.77 12.94
N GLY A 207 -2.44 17.22 12.01
CA GLY A 207 -3.77 17.77 12.28
C GLY A 207 -4.72 16.75 12.90
N GLN A 208 -4.71 15.49 12.45
CA GLN A 208 -5.51 14.42 13.03
C GLN A 208 -5.07 14.06 14.46
N ILE A 209 -3.75 14.05 14.72
CA ILE A 209 -3.21 13.76 16.04
C ILE A 209 -3.56 14.91 17.00
N MET A 210 -3.33 16.16 16.59
CA MET A 210 -3.69 17.35 17.38
C MET A 210 -5.20 17.41 17.67
N GLY A 211 -6.03 17.12 16.68
CA GLY A 211 -7.48 17.06 16.85
C GLY A 211 -7.92 15.99 17.85
N ASN A 212 -7.22 14.84 17.88
CA ASN A 212 -7.47 13.82 18.90
C ASN A 212 -7.09 14.33 20.31
N SER A 213 -5.93 14.93 20.49
CA SER A 213 -5.51 15.49 21.78
C SER A 213 -6.50 16.54 22.31
N MET A 214 -6.94 17.46 21.44
CA MET A 214 -7.97 18.44 21.81
C MET A 214 -9.31 17.78 22.18
N LYS A 215 -9.68 16.71 21.50
CA LYS A 215 -10.92 15.98 21.71
C LYS A 215 -10.93 15.20 23.02
N TYR A 216 -9.80 14.62 23.39
CA TYR A 216 -9.65 13.78 24.56
C TYR A 216 -9.06 14.52 25.77
N GLU A 217 -9.44 15.81 25.90
CA GLU A 217 -9.27 16.63 27.10
C GLU A 217 -7.82 16.91 27.51
N ALA A 218 -6.92 16.96 26.53
CA ALA A 218 -5.56 17.41 26.79
C ALA A 218 -5.56 18.89 27.22
N SER A 219 -4.75 19.22 28.21
CA SER A 219 -4.43 20.61 28.60
C SER A 219 -3.01 21.00 28.20
N GLU A 220 -2.19 20.02 27.86
CA GLU A 220 -0.80 20.19 27.41
C GLU A 220 -0.47 19.22 26.29
N ILE A 221 0.22 19.72 25.25
CA ILE A 221 0.72 18.93 24.14
C ILE A 221 2.21 19.25 23.99
N THR A 222 3.04 18.21 24.06
CA THR A 222 4.49 18.29 23.87
C THR A 222 4.88 17.57 22.57
N VAL A 223 5.61 18.25 21.71
CA VAL A 223 6.11 17.68 20.47
C VAL A 223 7.62 17.78 20.41
N THR A 224 8.28 16.63 20.36
CA THR A 224 9.75 16.53 20.34
C THR A 224 10.19 15.67 19.16
N ALA A 225 11.41 15.87 18.68
CA ALA A 225 11.97 15.02 17.65
C ALA A 225 13.39 14.59 18.00
N GLU A 226 13.69 13.34 17.71
CA GLU A 226 15.04 12.74 17.87
C GLU A 226 15.62 12.39 16.52
N ASP A 227 16.87 12.80 16.29
CA ASP A 227 17.57 12.56 15.05
C ASP A 227 18.62 11.45 15.20
N PHE A 228 18.42 10.34 14.47
CA PHE A 228 19.35 9.21 14.41
C PHE A 228 20.01 9.14 13.02
N PRO A 229 21.11 8.41 12.86
CA PRO A 229 21.79 8.28 11.57
C PRO A 229 20.92 7.71 10.45
N ASP A 230 20.01 6.78 10.77
CA ASP A 230 19.16 6.04 9.85
C ASP A 230 17.69 6.49 9.83
N LYS A 231 17.27 7.28 10.80
CA LYS A 231 15.88 7.70 10.97
C LYS A 231 15.74 8.97 11.77
N THR A 232 14.61 9.64 11.64
CA THR A 232 14.14 10.70 12.52
C THR A 232 12.87 10.23 13.21
N VAL A 233 12.74 10.43 14.51
CA VAL A 233 11.56 10.00 15.30
C VAL A 233 10.89 11.24 15.86
N LEU A 234 9.60 11.41 15.54
CA LEU A 234 8.76 12.48 16.06
C LEU A 234 7.86 11.90 17.16
N HIS A 235 7.86 12.51 18.31
CA HIS A 235 7.03 12.22 19.46
C HIS A 235 5.97 13.30 19.61
N PHE A 236 4.72 12.93 19.56
CA PHE A 236 3.59 13.81 19.80
C PHE A 236 2.84 13.30 21.03
N ARG A 237 3.04 13.94 22.16
CA ARG A 237 2.52 13.52 23.46
C ARG A 237 1.51 14.53 23.99
N ASP A 238 0.40 14.05 24.49
CA ASP A 238 -0.60 14.83 25.23
C ASP A 238 -0.85 14.24 26.62
N ASN A 239 -1.31 15.08 27.55
CA ASN A 239 -1.69 14.71 28.89
C ASN A 239 -3.21 14.51 29.07
N GLY A 240 -3.90 14.10 27.99
CA GLY A 240 -5.34 13.85 28.01
C GLY A 240 -5.74 12.59 28.78
N CYS A 241 -6.96 12.13 28.55
CA CYS A 241 -7.53 10.99 29.30
C CYS A 241 -6.82 9.64 29.05
N GLY A 242 -5.81 9.59 28.18
CA GLY A 242 -5.10 8.35 27.85
C GLY A 242 -5.99 7.31 27.17
N ILE A 243 -5.43 6.13 26.90
CA ILE A 243 -6.10 5.01 26.24
C ILE A 243 -5.99 3.78 27.13
N PRO A 244 -7.10 3.07 27.41
CA PRO A 244 -7.07 1.79 28.13
C PRO A 244 -6.17 0.77 27.45
N GLU A 245 -5.45 -0.04 28.21
CA GLU A 245 -4.51 -1.04 27.69
C GLU A 245 -5.16 -2.02 26.71
N HIS A 246 -6.40 -2.44 26.98
CA HIS A 246 -7.14 -3.35 26.11
C HIS A 246 -7.58 -2.74 24.77
N ASP A 247 -7.66 -1.40 24.67
CA ASP A 247 -7.97 -0.67 23.44
C ASP A 247 -6.71 -0.44 22.57
N MET A 248 -5.53 -0.39 23.16
CA MET A 248 -4.26 -0.07 22.49
C MET A 248 -3.99 -0.89 21.20
N PRO A 249 -4.23 -2.21 21.14
CA PRO A 249 -4.01 -2.98 19.91
C PRO A 249 -4.90 -2.56 18.74
N TYR A 250 -6.02 -1.91 19.00
CA TYR A 250 -7.08 -1.63 18.04
C TYR A 250 -7.18 -0.16 17.60
N ILE A 251 -6.42 0.76 18.21
CA ILE A 251 -6.57 2.22 17.96
C ILE A 251 -6.33 2.65 16.50
N PHE A 252 -5.59 1.84 15.74
CA PHE A 252 -5.35 2.05 14.31
C PHE A 252 -6.30 1.24 13.42
N GLU A 253 -7.24 0.49 13.98
CA GLU A 253 -8.22 -0.29 13.24
C GLU A 253 -9.33 0.61 12.68
N LYS A 254 -9.87 0.22 11.52
CA LYS A 254 -10.93 0.97 10.85
C LYS A 254 -12.20 1.04 11.70
N SER A 255 -12.70 2.26 11.93
CA SER A 255 -13.93 2.53 12.67
C SER A 255 -13.88 2.11 14.13
N PHE A 256 -12.69 1.90 14.71
CA PHE A 256 -12.53 1.64 16.13
C PHE A 256 -12.66 2.95 16.93
N THR A 257 -13.48 2.94 17.98
CA THR A 257 -13.79 4.15 18.78
C THR A 257 -13.49 3.99 20.26
N GLY A 258 -13.03 2.85 20.75
CA GLY A 258 -12.71 2.60 22.14
C GLY A 258 -13.78 3.01 23.17
N GLU A 259 -13.52 2.84 24.43
CA GLU A 259 -14.43 3.29 25.52
C GLU A 259 -14.56 4.82 25.55
N ASN A 260 -13.46 5.54 25.45
CA ASN A 260 -13.43 7.01 25.48
C ASN A 260 -14.20 7.63 24.30
N GLY A 261 -14.16 7.01 23.13
CA GLY A 261 -14.86 7.50 21.93
C GLY A 261 -16.36 7.28 21.97
N ARG A 262 -16.86 6.35 22.77
CA ARG A 262 -18.30 6.08 22.97
C ARG A 262 -18.93 7.00 24.00
N THR A 263 -18.15 7.36 25.03
CA THR A 263 -18.64 8.12 26.21
C THR A 263 -18.51 9.63 26.05
N HIS A 264 -17.42 10.15 25.50
CA HIS A 264 -17.12 11.58 25.56
C HIS A 264 -17.53 12.38 24.31
N ARG A 265 -17.35 11.86 23.11
CA ARG A 265 -17.84 12.50 21.85
C ARG A 265 -17.93 11.44 20.75
N LYS A 266 -19.06 11.37 20.04
CA LYS A 266 -19.22 10.45 18.90
C LYS A 266 -18.08 10.64 17.91
N SER A 267 -17.15 9.68 17.87
CA SER A 267 -16.04 9.64 16.92
C SER A 267 -16.31 8.63 15.81
N THR A 268 -15.79 8.88 14.62
CA THR A 268 -15.95 7.95 13.50
C THR A 268 -14.96 6.78 13.55
N GLY A 269 -13.93 6.86 14.41
CA GLY A 269 -12.84 5.88 14.46
C GLY A 269 -11.99 5.84 13.19
N MET A 270 -12.06 6.87 12.34
CA MET A 270 -11.35 6.92 11.07
C MET A 270 -10.01 7.67 11.15
N GLY A 271 -9.83 8.60 12.10
CA GLY A 271 -8.67 9.49 12.15
C GLY A 271 -7.33 8.74 12.24
N LEU A 272 -7.11 7.96 13.29
CA LEU A 272 -5.86 7.20 13.48
C LEU A 272 -5.70 6.08 12.44
N TYR A 273 -6.78 5.47 11.96
CA TYR A 273 -6.72 4.53 10.84
C TYR A 273 -6.15 5.18 9.57
N ILE A 274 -6.62 6.40 9.22
CA ILE A 274 -6.10 7.13 8.06
C ILE A 274 -4.63 7.54 8.30
N VAL A 275 -4.28 7.99 9.50
CA VAL A 275 -2.89 8.29 9.89
C VAL A 275 -1.99 7.08 9.64
N LYS A 276 -2.37 5.89 10.12
CA LYS A 276 -1.61 4.65 9.88
C LYS A 276 -1.44 4.35 8.40
N LYS A 277 -2.54 4.41 7.63
CA LYS A 277 -2.51 4.16 6.17
C LYS A 277 -1.62 5.14 5.42
N LEU A 278 -1.62 6.41 5.82
CA LEU A 278 -0.78 7.43 5.19
C LEU A 278 0.70 7.25 5.54
N CYS A 279 1.01 6.97 6.82
CA CYS A 279 2.38 6.66 7.23
C CYS A 279 2.93 5.46 6.43
N ASP A 280 2.18 4.35 6.37
CA ASP A 280 2.58 3.16 5.62
C ASP A 280 2.87 3.47 4.13
N LYS A 281 2.05 4.32 3.51
CA LYS A 281 2.21 4.70 2.09
C LYS A 281 3.37 5.66 1.84
N LEU A 282 3.68 6.50 2.81
CA LEU A 282 4.82 7.42 2.75
C LEU A 282 6.14 6.74 3.13
N GLY A 283 6.12 5.43 3.44
CA GLY A 283 7.30 4.70 3.92
C GLY A 283 7.67 5.03 5.36
N HIS A 284 6.73 5.56 6.15
CA HIS A 284 6.92 5.89 7.56
C HIS A 284 6.26 4.83 8.44
N SER A 285 6.72 4.69 9.68
CA SER A 285 6.02 3.89 10.68
C SER A 285 5.35 4.76 11.73
N VAL A 286 4.22 4.31 12.26
CA VAL A 286 3.52 4.96 13.37
C VAL A 286 3.24 3.96 14.47
N ALA A 287 3.50 4.37 15.70
CA ALA A 287 3.22 3.62 16.91
C ALA A 287 2.56 4.53 17.94
N ALA A 288 2.00 3.95 18.99
CA ALA A 288 1.45 4.70 20.11
C ALA A 288 1.87 4.09 21.44
N LYS A 289 1.98 4.96 22.45
CA LYS A 289 2.10 4.60 23.87
C LYS A 289 1.07 5.40 24.63
N SER A 290 0.44 4.80 25.62
CA SER A 290 -0.53 5.51 26.44
C SER A 290 -0.67 4.86 27.81
N VAL A 291 -1.01 5.68 28.80
CA VAL A 291 -1.45 5.24 30.11
C VAL A 291 -2.77 5.93 30.38
N GLN A 292 -3.80 5.15 30.68
CA GLN A 292 -5.14 5.68 30.94
C GLN A 292 -5.12 6.65 32.14
N GLY A 293 -5.66 7.84 31.92
CA GLY A 293 -5.68 8.91 32.91
C GLY A 293 -4.39 9.74 33.03
N GLU A 294 -3.35 9.43 32.22
CA GLU A 294 -2.07 10.14 32.31
C GLU A 294 -1.65 10.79 31.00
N PHE A 295 -1.55 10.01 29.90
CA PHE A 295 -1.07 10.55 28.62
C PHE A 295 -1.40 9.64 27.43
N THR A 296 -1.36 10.24 26.23
CA THR A 296 -1.22 9.53 24.96
C THR A 296 -0.02 10.10 24.20
N GLU A 297 0.80 9.22 23.63
CA GLU A 297 1.95 9.57 22.82
C GLU A 297 1.85 8.84 21.47
N ILE A 298 1.80 9.59 20.38
CA ILE A 298 1.91 9.06 18.99
C ILE A 298 3.33 9.27 18.51
N ILE A 299 3.94 8.21 18.04
CA ILE A 299 5.34 8.18 17.60
C ILE A 299 5.39 7.92 16.11
N ILE A 300 5.96 8.85 15.33
CA ILE A 300 6.14 8.69 13.88
C ILE A 300 7.63 8.57 13.57
N THR A 301 8.01 7.53 12.85
CA THR A 301 9.40 7.31 12.43
C THR A 301 9.55 7.53 10.93
N PHE A 302 10.43 8.42 10.54
CA PHE A 302 10.81 8.75 9.17
C PHE A 302 12.15 8.09 8.87
N GLY A 303 12.21 7.21 7.87
CA GLY A 303 13.47 6.61 7.40
C GLY A 303 14.32 7.64 6.66
N LYS A 304 15.65 7.58 6.83
CA LYS A 304 16.62 8.38 6.09
C LYS A 304 17.25 7.63 4.92
N ASN A 305 17.03 6.30 4.84
CA ASN A 305 17.59 5.46 3.79
C ASN A 305 16.78 5.58 2.49
N ASP A 306 17.50 5.51 1.39
CA ASP A 306 17.13 5.76 0.01
C ASP A 306 15.71 5.36 -0.40
N ILE A 307 15.01 6.33 -0.98
CA ILE A 307 13.70 6.21 -1.64
C ILE A 307 13.75 5.28 -2.89
N HIS A 308 14.82 4.53 -3.10
CA HIS A 308 14.97 3.66 -4.25
C HIS A 308 14.21 2.33 -4.16
N ASP A 309 13.69 1.93 -2.99
CA ASP A 309 12.99 0.65 -2.78
C ASP A 309 11.44 0.74 -2.76
N VAL A 310 10.87 1.91 -3.04
CA VAL A 310 9.41 2.09 -3.17
C VAL A 310 9.06 2.41 -4.63
N ARG A 311 9.27 1.43 -5.53
CA ARG A 311 8.75 1.45 -6.89
C ARG A 311 8.03 0.16 -7.25
#